data_0c5ab6caefbfaa6be2ec4595e1bc75b3
#
_entry.id   0c5ab6caefbfaa6be2ec4595e1bc75b3
#
_cell.length_a   1.000
_cell.length_b   1.000
_cell.length_c   1.000
_cell.angle_alpha   90.00
_cell.angle_beta   90.00
_cell.angle_gamma   90.00
#
_symmetry.space_group_name_H-M   'P 1'
#
loop_
_entity.id
_entity.type
_entity.pdbx_description
1 polymer ?
#
loop_
_entity_poly.entity_id
_entity_poly.type
_entity_poly.pdbx_seq_one_letter_code
_entity_poly.pdbx_strand_id
1 'polypeptide(L)'
;ILGSAIVVVDIEEKGKKTRLVFSGDLGRRGLPILRDPQIADGAHVVIIEGTYGDRLHETDGDAGKLLCDTIEDIVNRGGKLLIPAFAVGRTQEIVYRLNQYYESGQLPLIDVFVDSPLAVNATEVFRVHPECYDADYLHTMLTESDHDPLDFPGLRYLRTAEESKKLNDLEGPAVIISASGMCEGGRILHHLRNHAVKPESVVLFVSFQAEHTLGRKILEGRNPVSIYGERYKLRASIRKAEGYSAHADRNGLLRWATRMQEAGDVRRFFVVHGEEESLASLASGLREQGGAGVEIPERGTVFEF
;
A
#
# COMPACT_ATOMS: atom_id res chain seq x y z
N ILE A 1 -1.85 1.25 -7.44
CA ILE A 1 -0.59 2.00 -7.28
C ILE A 1 -0.38 2.82 -8.55
N LEU A 2 -0.17 4.13 -8.43
CA LEU A 2 0.11 4.98 -9.60
C LEU A 2 1.37 4.48 -10.32
N GLY A 3 1.26 4.26 -11.65
CA GLY A 3 2.33 3.70 -12.47
C GLY A 3 2.36 2.18 -12.55
N SER A 4 1.58 1.44 -11.76
CA SER A 4 1.37 0.01 -11.99
C SER A 4 0.60 -0.20 -13.30
N ALA A 5 1.04 -1.15 -14.10
CA ALA A 5 0.48 -1.36 -15.42
C ALA A 5 0.21 -2.85 -15.70
N ILE A 6 -0.93 -3.10 -16.33
CA ILE A 6 -1.22 -4.39 -16.94
C ILE A 6 -0.53 -4.40 -18.31
N VAL A 7 0.39 -5.35 -18.53
CA VAL A 7 1.14 -5.46 -19.77
C VAL A 7 0.52 -6.54 -20.65
N VAL A 8 0.20 -6.18 -21.89
CA VAL A 8 -0.35 -7.10 -22.91
C VAL A 8 0.71 -7.32 -23.97
N VAL A 9 1.03 -8.59 -24.24
CA VAL A 9 1.99 -8.99 -25.26
C VAL A 9 1.30 -9.89 -26.26
N ASP A 10 1.23 -9.45 -27.52
CA ASP A 10 0.72 -10.23 -28.63
C ASP A 10 1.88 -10.90 -29.37
N ILE A 11 1.84 -12.22 -29.46
CA ILE A 11 2.83 -13.04 -30.16
C ILE A 11 2.17 -13.69 -31.35
N GLU A 12 2.79 -13.62 -32.53
CA GLU A 12 2.38 -14.35 -33.73
C GLU A 12 3.52 -15.27 -34.16
N GLU A 13 3.31 -16.58 -34.10
CA GLU A 13 4.24 -17.60 -34.54
C GLU A 13 3.54 -18.62 -35.40
N LYS A 14 4.07 -18.86 -36.61
CA LYS A 14 3.53 -19.84 -37.59
C LYS A 14 2.02 -19.67 -37.84
N GLY A 15 1.53 -18.42 -37.85
CA GLY A 15 0.12 -18.08 -38.06
C GLY A 15 -0.78 -18.28 -36.87
N LYS A 16 -0.25 -18.71 -35.72
CA LYS A 16 -0.96 -18.80 -34.45
C LYS A 16 -0.73 -17.52 -33.62
N LYS A 17 -1.81 -16.87 -33.20
CA LYS A 17 -1.74 -15.70 -32.32
C LYS A 17 -1.94 -16.13 -30.87
N THR A 18 -1.05 -15.67 -30.00
CA THR A 18 -1.16 -15.90 -28.56
C THR A 18 -1.02 -14.56 -27.84
N ARG A 19 -1.99 -14.22 -26.99
CA ARG A 19 -1.96 -13.01 -26.15
C ARG A 19 -1.62 -13.39 -24.71
N LEU A 20 -0.52 -12.84 -24.21
CA LEU A 20 -0.12 -12.94 -22.82
C LEU A 20 -0.50 -11.65 -22.10
N VAL A 21 -1.03 -11.77 -20.88
CA VAL A 21 -1.37 -10.64 -20.01
C VAL A 21 -0.65 -10.80 -18.69
N PHE A 22 0.15 -9.81 -18.34
CA PHE A 22 0.79 -9.69 -17.03
C PHE A 22 -0.02 -8.70 -16.20
N SER A 23 -0.51 -9.13 -15.05
CA SER A 23 -1.35 -8.28 -14.19
C SER A 23 -0.60 -7.06 -13.64
N GLY A 24 0.72 -7.18 -13.48
CA GLY A 24 1.43 -6.30 -12.55
C GLY A 24 0.84 -6.44 -11.14
N ASP A 25 1.09 -5.45 -10.29
CA ASP A 25 0.45 -5.39 -8.97
C ASP A 25 -0.99 -4.90 -9.14
N LEU A 26 -1.97 -5.78 -8.92
CA LEU A 26 -3.38 -5.45 -9.03
C LEU A 26 -3.84 -4.64 -7.82
N GLY A 27 -4.49 -3.51 -8.10
CA GLY A 27 -5.10 -2.68 -7.08
C GLY A 27 -6.43 -3.26 -6.57
N ARG A 28 -6.83 -2.82 -5.38
CA ARG A 28 -8.18 -3.06 -4.88
C ARG A 28 -9.17 -2.18 -5.66
N ARG A 29 -10.39 -2.68 -5.81
CA ARG A 29 -11.50 -1.89 -6.35
C ARG A 29 -12.03 -0.93 -5.29
N GLY A 30 -12.45 0.25 -5.74
CA GLY A 30 -13.03 1.27 -4.88
C GLY A 30 -12.03 1.91 -3.90
N LEU A 31 -10.73 1.78 -4.12
CA LEU A 31 -9.75 2.58 -3.40
C LEU A 31 -9.83 4.03 -3.83
N PRO A 32 -9.64 5.00 -2.91
CA PRO A 32 -9.66 6.40 -3.28
C PRO A 32 -8.48 6.78 -4.17
N ILE A 33 -8.63 7.88 -4.88
CA ILE A 33 -7.65 8.54 -5.73
C ILE A 33 -7.51 7.87 -7.11
N LEU A 34 -7.35 6.54 -7.19
CA LEU A 34 -6.98 5.85 -8.43
C LEU A 34 -8.13 5.00 -8.98
N ARG A 35 -8.17 4.88 -10.31
CA ARG A 35 -9.14 4.03 -10.99
C ARG A 35 -8.97 2.56 -10.65
N ASP A 36 -10.07 1.83 -10.76
CA ASP A 36 -10.09 0.38 -10.65
C ASP A 36 -9.20 -0.30 -11.69
N PRO A 37 -8.63 -1.49 -11.38
CA PRO A 37 -7.88 -2.28 -12.35
C PRO A 37 -8.71 -2.63 -13.59
N GLN A 38 -8.11 -2.46 -14.76
CA GLN A 38 -8.74 -2.78 -16.05
C GLN A 38 -8.73 -4.28 -16.34
N ILE A 39 -9.53 -4.69 -17.30
CA ILE A 39 -9.54 -6.03 -17.87
C ILE A 39 -8.96 -5.94 -19.28
N ALA A 40 -8.09 -6.85 -19.63
CA ALA A 40 -7.54 -6.96 -20.98
C ALA A 40 -8.29 -8.04 -21.76
N ASP A 41 -8.91 -7.67 -22.88
CA ASP A 41 -9.70 -8.59 -23.70
C ASP A 41 -8.81 -9.60 -24.44
N GLY A 42 -9.35 -10.78 -24.71
CA GLY A 42 -8.76 -11.79 -25.58
C GLY A 42 -7.50 -12.47 -25.05
N ALA A 43 -7.28 -12.49 -23.75
CA ALA A 43 -6.14 -13.17 -23.13
C ALA A 43 -6.21 -14.70 -23.36
N HIS A 44 -5.05 -15.30 -23.67
CA HIS A 44 -4.85 -16.76 -23.76
C HIS A 44 -4.04 -17.28 -22.56
N VAL A 45 -3.09 -16.47 -22.08
CA VAL A 45 -2.25 -16.79 -20.93
C VAL A 45 -2.25 -15.57 -20.00
N VAL A 46 -2.50 -15.80 -18.72
CA VAL A 46 -2.52 -14.76 -17.70
C VAL A 46 -1.47 -15.05 -16.65
N ILE A 47 -0.59 -14.07 -16.41
CA ILE A 47 0.37 -14.07 -15.31
C ILE A 47 -0.17 -13.11 -14.26
N ILE A 48 -0.62 -13.66 -13.13
CA ILE A 48 -1.31 -12.93 -12.07
C ILE A 48 -0.48 -12.88 -10.78
N GLU A 49 -0.48 -11.72 -10.10
CA GLU A 49 0.09 -11.60 -8.77
C GLU A 49 -0.70 -12.41 -7.72
N GLY A 50 -0.04 -12.82 -6.64
CA GLY A 50 -0.66 -13.56 -5.55
C GLY A 50 -0.30 -13.05 -4.16
N THR A 51 0.03 -11.74 -4.00
CA THR A 51 0.51 -11.16 -2.73
C THR A 51 -0.45 -11.45 -1.56
N TYR A 52 -1.75 -11.33 -1.77
CA TYR A 52 -2.80 -11.63 -0.79
C TYR A 52 -3.75 -12.74 -1.24
N GLY A 53 -3.21 -13.75 -1.91
CA GLY A 53 -4.00 -14.88 -2.40
C GLY A 53 -4.64 -15.75 -1.32
N ASP A 54 -4.22 -15.61 -0.07
CA ASP A 54 -4.63 -16.41 1.09
C ASP A 54 -5.60 -15.71 2.05
N ARG A 55 -5.80 -14.39 1.91
CA ARG A 55 -6.53 -13.60 2.92
C ARG A 55 -7.42 -12.52 2.34
N LEU A 56 -8.36 -12.03 3.15
CA LEU A 56 -9.21 -10.89 2.87
C LEU A 56 -8.67 -9.66 3.61
N HIS A 57 -8.90 -8.48 3.06
CA HIS A 57 -8.62 -7.24 3.76
C HIS A 57 -9.76 -6.86 4.70
N GLU A 58 -9.40 -6.15 5.77
CA GLU A 58 -10.34 -5.40 6.57
C GLU A 58 -11.11 -4.39 5.70
N THR A 59 -12.28 -3.98 6.16
CA THR A 59 -13.03 -2.92 5.48
C THR A 59 -12.31 -1.58 5.63
N ASP A 60 -12.50 -0.68 4.68
CA ASP A 60 -11.96 0.69 4.76
C ASP A 60 -12.46 1.41 6.03
N GLY A 61 -13.69 1.15 6.46
CA GLY A 61 -14.26 1.73 7.68
C GLY A 61 -13.52 1.30 8.95
N ASP A 62 -13.13 0.03 9.05
CA ASP A 62 -12.40 -0.49 10.22
C ASP A 62 -10.98 0.09 10.28
N ALA A 63 -10.28 0.16 9.15
CA ALA A 63 -8.96 0.76 9.06
C ALA A 63 -8.98 2.27 9.35
N GLY A 64 -9.98 2.99 8.85
CA GLY A 64 -10.20 4.40 9.13
C GLY A 64 -10.46 4.67 10.60
N LYS A 65 -11.35 3.89 11.21
CA LYS A 65 -11.61 3.98 12.65
C LYS A 65 -10.34 3.73 13.47
N LEU A 66 -9.56 2.69 13.13
CA LEU A 66 -8.30 2.40 13.83
C LEU A 66 -7.31 3.57 13.73
N LEU A 67 -7.24 4.24 12.56
CA LEU A 67 -6.39 5.43 12.39
C LEU A 67 -6.86 6.57 13.29
N CYS A 68 -8.16 6.89 13.30
CA CYS A 68 -8.74 7.93 14.16
C CYS A 68 -8.51 7.62 15.65
N ASP A 69 -8.88 6.41 16.10
CA ASP A 69 -8.68 5.97 17.49
C ASP A 69 -7.20 6.03 17.90
N THR A 70 -6.30 5.77 16.95
CA THR A 70 -4.84 5.83 17.20
C THR A 70 -4.36 7.28 17.35
N ILE A 71 -4.90 8.20 16.55
CA ILE A 71 -4.59 9.63 16.66
C ILE A 71 -5.13 10.20 17.98
N GLU A 72 -6.35 9.87 18.37
CA GLU A 72 -6.89 10.28 19.67
C GLU A 72 -6.03 9.75 20.83
N ASP A 73 -5.57 8.50 20.74
CA ASP A 73 -4.72 7.89 21.76
C ASP A 73 -3.38 8.65 21.92
N ILE A 74 -2.70 9.00 20.83
CA ILE A 74 -1.44 9.78 20.92
C ILE A 74 -1.67 11.21 21.38
N VAL A 75 -2.82 11.82 21.05
CA VAL A 75 -3.19 13.14 21.57
C VAL A 75 -3.32 13.09 23.09
N ASN A 76 -4.01 12.09 23.63
CA ASN A 76 -4.20 11.91 25.06
C ASN A 76 -2.90 11.60 25.82
N ARG A 77 -1.95 10.91 25.18
CA ARG A 77 -0.65 10.55 25.78
C ARG A 77 0.45 11.58 25.54
N GLY A 78 0.26 12.53 24.64
CA GLY A 78 1.31 13.48 24.21
C GLY A 78 2.40 12.82 23.37
N GLY A 79 2.13 11.67 22.74
CA GLY A 79 3.11 10.87 21.99
C GLY A 79 3.16 11.18 20.51
N LYS A 80 3.93 10.37 19.77
CA LYS A 80 4.01 10.41 18.30
C LYS A 80 3.35 9.20 17.67
N LEU A 81 2.60 9.40 16.59
CA LEU A 81 2.20 8.32 15.69
C LEU A 81 3.20 8.21 14.55
N LEU A 82 3.91 7.10 14.50
CA LEU A 82 4.82 6.77 13.41
C LEU A 82 4.11 5.86 12.42
N ILE A 83 4.03 6.28 11.15
CA ILE A 83 3.43 5.50 10.06
C ILE A 83 4.50 5.18 9.02
N PRO A 84 5.10 3.97 9.07
CA PRO A 84 5.94 3.50 7.98
C PRO A 84 5.11 3.34 6.71
N ALA A 85 5.42 4.10 5.67
CA ALA A 85 4.65 4.11 4.42
C ALA A 85 5.56 4.10 3.20
N PHE A 86 5.10 3.44 2.12
CA PHE A 86 5.76 3.58 0.82
C PHE A 86 5.60 5.01 0.33
N ALA A 87 6.66 5.53 -0.27
CA ALA A 87 6.69 6.90 -0.76
C ALA A 87 5.68 7.16 -1.90
N VAL A 88 5.38 6.13 -2.69
CA VAL A 88 4.42 6.18 -3.80
C VAL A 88 3.16 5.42 -3.43
N GLY A 89 2.02 6.05 -3.59
CA GLY A 89 0.69 5.48 -3.37
C GLY A 89 0.24 5.53 -1.91
N ARG A 90 0.92 4.81 -1.00
CA ARG A 90 0.49 4.67 0.40
C ARG A 90 0.52 5.99 1.17
N THR A 91 1.58 6.77 1.02
CA THR A 91 1.67 8.08 1.68
C THR A 91 0.52 8.99 1.22
N GLN A 92 0.24 9.06 -0.08
CA GLN A 92 -0.82 9.90 -0.63
C GLN A 92 -2.21 9.45 -0.17
N GLU A 93 -2.46 8.15 -0.11
CA GLU A 93 -3.73 7.61 0.39
C GLU A 93 -3.96 7.95 1.86
N ILE A 94 -2.95 7.80 2.72
CA ILE A 94 -3.07 8.17 4.14
C ILE A 94 -3.31 9.66 4.30
N VAL A 95 -2.59 10.51 3.55
CA VAL A 95 -2.79 11.96 3.57
C VAL A 95 -4.21 12.31 3.13
N TYR A 96 -4.70 11.74 2.04
CA TYR A 96 -6.06 11.94 1.56
C TYR A 96 -7.13 11.54 2.60
N ARG A 97 -6.96 10.39 3.25
CA ARG A 97 -7.87 9.92 4.31
C ARG A 97 -7.83 10.83 5.55
N LEU A 98 -6.64 11.29 5.94
CA LEU A 98 -6.52 12.25 7.05
C LEU A 98 -7.23 13.55 6.74
N ASN A 99 -7.12 14.04 5.50
CA ASN A 99 -7.87 15.23 5.05
C ASN A 99 -9.38 15.00 5.17
N GLN A 100 -9.92 13.90 4.64
CA GLN A 100 -11.34 13.56 4.73
C GLN A 100 -11.83 13.49 6.19
N TYR A 101 -11.05 12.90 7.11
CA TYR A 101 -11.41 12.82 8.52
C TYR A 101 -11.33 14.17 9.23
N TYR A 102 -10.39 15.02 8.83
CA TYR A 102 -10.30 16.39 9.32
C TYR A 102 -11.51 17.22 8.87
N GLU A 103 -11.85 17.19 7.59
CA GLU A 103 -12.98 17.95 7.02
C GLU A 103 -14.32 17.50 7.57
N SER A 104 -14.50 16.20 7.79
CA SER A 104 -15.71 15.66 8.42
C SER A 104 -15.80 15.88 9.93
N GLY A 105 -14.78 16.53 10.54
CA GLY A 105 -14.72 16.77 11.97
C GLY A 105 -14.48 15.52 12.82
N GLN A 106 -14.07 14.41 12.21
CA GLN A 106 -13.75 13.17 12.92
C GLN A 106 -12.36 13.21 13.58
N LEU A 107 -11.48 14.10 13.12
CA LEU A 107 -10.16 14.30 13.73
C LEU A 107 -9.96 15.74 14.17
N PRO A 108 -9.31 15.96 15.34
CA PRO A 108 -8.86 17.29 15.74
C PRO A 108 -7.74 17.78 14.83
N LEU A 109 -7.51 19.10 14.82
CA LEU A 109 -6.32 19.66 14.20
C LEU A 109 -5.07 19.16 14.93
N ILE A 110 -4.22 18.43 14.22
CA ILE A 110 -2.95 17.87 14.70
C ILE A 110 -1.85 18.13 13.66
N ASP A 111 -0.63 18.34 14.10
CA ASP A 111 0.52 18.40 13.18
C ASP A 111 0.76 17.03 12.52
N VAL A 112 0.77 17.00 11.18
CA VAL A 112 1.08 15.83 10.36
C VAL A 112 2.29 16.14 9.49
N PHE A 113 3.29 15.27 9.52
CA PHE A 113 4.53 15.44 8.76
C PHE A 113 4.70 14.29 7.78
N VAL A 114 4.82 14.61 6.48
CA VAL A 114 5.33 13.68 5.47
C VAL A 114 6.84 13.87 5.37
N ASP A 115 7.58 13.02 6.08
CA ASP A 115 9.04 13.11 6.17
C ASP A 115 9.73 12.10 5.25
N SER A 116 9.61 12.37 3.95
CA SER A 116 10.25 11.60 2.88
C SER A 116 10.36 12.45 1.61
N PRO A 117 11.57 12.83 1.17
CA PRO A 117 11.76 13.59 -0.07
C PRO A 117 11.16 12.90 -1.29
N LEU A 118 11.25 11.55 -1.35
CA LEU A 118 10.67 10.77 -2.43
C LEU A 118 9.13 10.83 -2.40
N ALA A 119 8.52 10.77 -1.21
CA ALA A 119 7.07 10.89 -1.08
C ALA A 119 6.58 12.29 -1.50
N VAL A 120 7.31 13.33 -1.13
CA VAL A 120 7.00 14.70 -1.55
C VAL A 120 7.04 14.81 -3.08
N ASN A 121 8.09 14.30 -3.73
CA ASN A 121 8.17 14.31 -5.19
C ASN A 121 7.08 13.45 -5.84
N ALA A 122 6.75 12.30 -5.26
CA ALA A 122 5.65 11.45 -5.74
C ALA A 122 4.30 12.18 -5.65
N THR A 123 4.06 12.94 -4.57
CA THR A 123 2.83 13.74 -4.43
C THR A 123 2.71 14.79 -5.54
N GLU A 124 3.81 15.44 -5.96
CA GLU A 124 3.79 16.34 -7.12
C GLU A 124 3.44 15.59 -8.43
N VAL A 125 3.94 14.34 -8.59
CA VAL A 125 3.55 13.52 -9.74
C VAL A 125 2.05 13.19 -9.69
N PHE A 126 1.51 12.84 -8.52
CA PHE A 126 0.05 12.65 -8.39
C PHE A 126 -0.71 13.88 -8.88
N ARG A 127 -0.35 15.08 -8.44
CA ARG A 127 -1.03 16.34 -8.80
C ARG A 127 -1.09 16.62 -10.30
N VAL A 128 -0.13 16.14 -11.08
CA VAL A 128 -0.03 16.41 -12.53
C VAL A 128 -0.60 15.30 -13.41
N HIS A 129 -1.16 14.24 -12.83
CA HIS A 129 -1.74 13.10 -13.56
C HIS A 129 -3.22 12.84 -13.24
N PRO A 130 -4.11 13.82 -13.47
CA PRO A 130 -5.55 13.69 -13.19
C PRO A 130 -6.22 12.59 -14.02
N GLU A 131 -5.65 12.20 -15.16
CA GLU A 131 -6.12 11.09 -15.98
C GLU A 131 -6.09 9.72 -15.28
N CYS A 132 -5.34 9.60 -14.19
CA CYS A 132 -5.27 8.37 -13.39
C CYS A 132 -6.29 8.33 -12.26
N TYR A 133 -6.99 9.44 -11.99
CA TYR A 133 -7.89 9.55 -10.85
C TYR A 133 -9.23 8.86 -11.07
N ASP A 134 -9.82 8.39 -9.97
CA ASP A 134 -11.22 7.99 -9.93
C ASP A 134 -12.16 9.20 -10.11
N ALA A 135 -13.44 8.91 -10.31
CA ALA A 135 -14.43 9.96 -10.58
C ALA A 135 -14.68 10.86 -9.37
N ASP A 136 -14.60 10.31 -8.16
CA ASP A 136 -14.91 11.03 -6.92
C ASP A 136 -13.78 12.00 -6.59
N TYR A 137 -12.51 11.56 -6.67
CA TYR A 137 -11.36 12.42 -6.46
C TYR A 137 -11.29 13.54 -7.52
N LEU A 138 -11.54 13.18 -8.80
CA LEU A 138 -11.56 14.16 -9.89
C LEU A 138 -12.69 15.19 -9.70
N HIS A 139 -13.87 14.75 -9.22
CA HIS A 139 -14.98 15.64 -8.92
C HIS A 139 -14.60 16.64 -7.82
N THR A 140 -14.02 16.19 -6.72
CA THR A 140 -13.55 17.05 -5.62
C THR A 140 -12.55 18.10 -6.13
N MET A 141 -11.55 17.69 -6.91
CA MET A 141 -10.58 18.62 -7.50
C MET A 141 -11.19 19.68 -8.44
N LEU A 142 -12.24 19.31 -9.17
CA LEU A 142 -12.85 20.21 -10.17
C LEU A 142 -13.92 21.14 -9.57
N THR A 143 -14.57 20.75 -8.49
CA THR A 143 -15.66 21.51 -7.86
C THR A 143 -15.19 22.44 -6.75
N GLU A 144 -14.08 22.12 -6.13
CA GLU A 144 -13.50 22.88 -5.01
C GLU A 144 -12.18 23.52 -5.47
N SER A 145 -12.31 24.61 -6.25
CA SER A 145 -11.22 25.22 -7.02
C SER A 145 -9.98 25.67 -6.22
N ASP A 146 -10.04 25.73 -4.91
CA ASP A 146 -8.93 26.09 -4.01
C ASP A 146 -8.49 24.94 -3.12
N HIS A 147 -9.00 23.72 -3.34
CA HIS A 147 -8.78 22.59 -2.45
C HIS A 147 -7.93 21.51 -3.10
N ASP A 148 -6.70 21.35 -2.59
CA ASP A 148 -5.85 20.21 -2.90
C ASP A 148 -6.19 19.07 -1.92
N PRO A 149 -6.79 17.95 -2.37
CA PRO A 149 -7.12 16.84 -1.47
C PRO A 149 -5.91 16.20 -0.77
N LEU A 150 -4.69 16.53 -1.22
CA LEU A 150 -3.42 16.10 -0.62
C LEU A 150 -2.79 17.20 0.23
N ASP A 151 -3.58 18.21 0.63
CA ASP A 151 -3.16 19.27 1.56
C ASP A 151 -4.30 19.61 2.53
N PHE A 152 -3.97 19.94 3.77
CA PHE A 152 -4.91 20.37 4.80
C PHE A 152 -4.19 21.11 5.92
N PRO A 153 -4.89 21.92 6.73
CA PRO A 153 -4.28 22.62 7.87
C PRO A 153 -3.57 21.66 8.83
N GLY A 154 -2.29 21.94 9.12
CA GLY A 154 -1.44 21.08 9.96
C GLY A 154 -0.55 20.11 9.21
N LEU A 155 -0.80 19.86 7.90
CA LEU A 155 0.07 19.00 7.08
C LEU A 155 1.33 19.77 6.63
N ARG A 156 2.48 19.10 6.73
CA ARG A 156 3.78 19.63 6.28
C ARG A 156 4.59 18.56 5.56
N TYR A 157 5.09 18.91 4.38
CA TYR A 157 5.97 18.07 3.57
C TYR A 157 7.43 18.47 3.79
N LEU A 158 8.26 17.56 4.34
CA LEU A 158 9.65 17.84 4.70
C LEU A 158 10.60 17.30 3.64
N ARG A 159 11.37 18.21 3.03
CA ARG A 159 12.34 17.86 1.98
C ARG A 159 13.75 17.68 2.52
N THR A 160 14.17 18.50 3.47
CA THR A 160 15.57 18.57 3.93
C THR A 160 15.82 17.68 5.17
N ALA A 161 17.08 17.31 5.37
CA ALA A 161 17.47 16.56 6.57
C ALA A 161 17.41 17.45 7.83
N GLU A 162 17.62 18.75 7.68
CA GLU A 162 17.54 19.73 8.76
C GLU A 162 16.12 19.87 9.29
N GLU A 163 15.12 19.88 8.41
CA GLU A 163 13.69 19.85 8.80
C GLU A 163 13.35 18.56 9.52
N SER A 164 13.77 17.42 8.97
CA SER A 164 13.54 16.10 9.57
C SER A 164 14.13 15.98 10.97
N LYS A 165 15.33 16.51 11.20
CA LYS A 165 15.98 16.49 12.51
C LYS A 165 15.22 17.26 13.59
N LYS A 166 14.50 18.32 13.22
CA LYS A 166 13.68 19.10 14.16
C LYS A 166 12.54 18.26 14.76
N LEU A 167 12.08 17.21 14.07
CA LEU A 167 11.07 16.30 14.60
C LEU A 167 11.57 15.48 15.78
N ASN A 168 12.88 15.33 15.97
CA ASN A 168 13.43 14.59 17.11
C ASN A 168 13.12 15.27 18.45
N ASP A 169 13.07 16.59 18.44
CA ASP A 169 12.86 17.45 19.60
C ASP A 169 11.44 18.05 19.63
N LEU A 170 10.58 17.64 18.70
CA LEU A 170 9.20 18.11 18.64
C LEU A 170 8.43 17.67 19.89
N GLU A 171 7.91 18.63 20.65
CA GLU A 171 7.04 18.37 21.79
C GLU A 171 5.59 18.14 21.38
N GLY A 172 4.81 17.50 22.26
CA GLY A 172 3.38 17.22 22.04
C GLY A 172 3.09 16.15 21.01
N PRO A 173 1.78 15.89 20.73
CA PRO A 173 1.34 14.87 19.79
C PRO A 173 1.60 15.31 18.33
N ALA A 174 1.98 14.36 17.49
CA ALA A 174 2.11 14.55 16.05
C ALA A 174 2.06 13.22 15.30
N VAL A 175 1.67 13.27 14.03
CA VAL A 175 1.72 12.15 13.09
C VAL A 175 2.95 12.32 12.19
N ILE A 176 3.76 11.28 12.06
CA ILE A 176 4.94 11.25 11.18
C ILE A 176 4.79 10.10 10.19
N ILE A 177 4.56 10.43 8.94
CA ILE A 177 4.49 9.49 7.81
C ILE A 177 5.84 9.49 7.13
N SER A 178 6.52 8.34 7.08
CA SER A 178 7.89 8.30 6.55
C SER A 178 8.22 6.98 5.85
N ALA A 179 9.02 7.05 4.79
CA ALA A 179 9.52 5.88 4.08
C ALA A 179 10.77 5.29 4.81
N SER A 180 11.01 3.97 4.69
CA SER A 180 10.33 2.99 3.85
C SER A 180 9.19 2.30 4.58
N GLY A 181 8.19 1.79 3.82
CA GLY A 181 7.03 1.11 4.39
C GLY A 181 7.32 -0.20 5.13
N MET A 182 8.46 -0.85 4.85
CA MET A 182 8.91 -2.09 5.52
C MET A 182 10.03 -1.84 6.53
N CYS A 183 10.36 -0.59 6.82
CA CYS A 183 11.42 -0.17 7.75
C CYS A 183 12.83 -0.68 7.40
N GLU A 184 13.13 -0.94 6.13
CA GLU A 184 14.46 -1.40 5.68
C GLU A 184 15.42 -0.24 5.36
N GLY A 185 14.95 0.98 5.34
CA GLY A 185 15.72 2.18 5.04
C GLY A 185 14.91 3.44 5.22
N GLY A 186 15.48 4.59 4.82
CA GLY A 186 14.80 5.87 4.87
C GLY A 186 14.74 6.50 6.27
N ARG A 187 14.05 7.63 6.34
CA ARG A 187 13.97 8.45 7.56
C ARG A 187 13.16 7.78 8.67
N ILE A 188 12.27 6.85 8.34
CA ILE A 188 11.50 6.09 9.34
C ILE A 188 12.40 5.39 10.37
N LEU A 189 13.60 4.95 9.99
CA LEU A 189 14.54 4.34 10.92
C LEU A 189 15.01 5.32 12.01
N HIS A 190 15.20 6.60 11.65
CA HIS A 190 15.52 7.64 12.62
C HIS A 190 14.36 7.89 13.57
N HIS A 191 13.13 7.93 13.06
CA HIS A 191 11.93 8.13 13.88
C HIS A 191 11.67 6.94 14.80
N LEU A 192 11.85 5.69 14.34
CA LEU A 192 11.76 4.51 15.19
C LEU A 192 12.78 4.57 16.33
N ARG A 193 14.04 4.92 16.03
CA ARG A 193 15.10 5.08 17.03
C ARG A 193 14.76 6.14 18.07
N ASN A 194 14.22 7.28 17.66
CA ASN A 194 14.06 8.45 18.52
C ASN A 194 12.72 8.46 19.26
N HIS A 195 11.66 7.91 18.68
CA HIS A 195 10.31 8.01 19.21
C HIS A 195 9.69 6.65 19.61
N ALA A 196 9.99 5.54 18.90
CA ALA A 196 9.40 4.25 19.27
C ALA A 196 9.98 3.64 20.56
N VAL A 197 11.02 4.23 21.12
CA VAL A 197 11.55 3.88 22.46
C VAL A 197 10.74 4.51 23.59
N LYS A 198 9.80 5.40 23.29
CA LYS A 198 8.94 6.12 24.23
C LYS A 198 7.58 5.44 24.33
N PRO A 199 7.05 5.16 25.55
CA PRO A 199 5.81 4.41 25.73
C PRO A 199 4.55 5.17 25.31
N GLU A 200 4.59 6.49 25.23
CA GLU A 200 3.50 7.34 24.77
C GLU A 200 3.29 7.28 23.24
N SER A 201 4.28 6.81 22.49
CA SER A 201 4.22 6.73 21.03
C SER A 201 3.54 5.45 20.52
N VAL A 202 3.09 5.51 19.28
CA VAL A 202 2.49 4.37 18.56
C VAL A 202 3.18 4.22 17.22
N VAL A 203 3.43 2.97 16.78
CA VAL A 203 3.80 2.64 15.41
C VAL A 203 2.61 1.95 14.76
N LEU A 204 2.08 2.52 13.69
CA LEU A 204 0.96 1.98 12.92
C LEU A 204 1.45 1.50 11.56
N PHE A 205 1.49 0.18 11.36
CA PHE A 205 1.77 -0.40 10.05
C PHE A 205 0.53 -0.39 9.17
N VAL A 206 0.67 0.18 7.98
CA VAL A 206 -0.40 0.37 6.98
C VAL A 206 -0.13 -0.36 5.68
N SER A 207 0.91 -1.20 5.65
CA SER A 207 1.36 -1.93 4.47
C SER A 207 1.83 -3.33 4.86
N PHE A 208 1.84 -4.24 3.88
CA PHE A 208 2.45 -5.56 4.01
C PHE A 208 3.90 -5.46 4.51
N GLN A 209 4.28 -6.39 5.36
CA GLN A 209 5.65 -6.52 5.88
C GLN A 209 6.22 -7.86 5.45
N ALA A 210 7.12 -7.85 4.47
CA ALA A 210 7.76 -9.05 3.95
C ALA A 210 8.64 -9.74 5.02
N GLU A 211 8.81 -11.04 4.88
CA GLU A 211 9.70 -11.81 5.75
C GLU A 211 11.10 -11.20 5.85
N HIS A 212 11.72 -11.36 6.99
CA HIS A 212 13.06 -10.87 7.32
C HIS A 212 13.23 -9.35 7.44
N THR A 213 12.22 -8.53 7.05
CA THR A 213 12.28 -7.07 7.21
C THR A 213 12.22 -6.63 8.68
N LEU A 214 12.71 -5.41 8.96
CA LEU A 214 12.62 -4.85 10.31
C LEU A 214 11.15 -4.63 10.73
N GLY A 215 10.31 -4.15 9.80
CA GLY A 215 8.88 -3.97 10.06
C GLY A 215 8.19 -5.28 10.44
N ARG A 216 8.50 -6.40 9.75
CA ARG A 216 7.99 -7.73 10.09
C ARG A 216 8.44 -8.17 11.49
N LYS A 217 9.72 -8.00 11.82
CA LYS A 217 10.26 -8.30 13.16
C LYS A 217 9.55 -7.52 14.28
N ILE A 218 9.25 -6.24 14.03
CA ILE A 218 8.50 -5.40 14.98
C ILE A 218 7.07 -5.92 15.17
N LEU A 219 6.36 -6.23 14.08
CA LEU A 219 5.00 -6.79 14.13
C LEU A 219 4.93 -8.13 14.85
N GLU A 220 5.96 -8.99 14.69
CA GLU A 220 6.09 -10.26 15.40
C GLU A 220 6.44 -10.11 16.89
N GLY A 221 6.59 -8.87 17.38
CA GLY A 221 6.91 -8.58 18.77
C GLY A 221 8.36 -8.82 19.14
N ARG A 222 9.28 -8.95 18.16
CA ARG A 222 10.72 -9.05 18.43
C ARG A 222 11.21 -7.77 19.08
N ASN A 223 11.77 -7.87 20.27
CA ASN A 223 12.21 -6.74 21.07
C ASN A 223 13.33 -7.16 22.03
N PRO A 224 14.51 -6.56 21.99
CA PRO A 224 14.92 -5.41 21.20
C PRO A 224 15.15 -5.70 19.71
N VAL A 225 15.00 -4.67 18.87
CA VAL A 225 15.30 -4.71 17.44
C VAL A 225 16.63 -4.02 17.13
N SER A 226 17.26 -4.37 16.00
CA SER A 226 18.47 -3.69 15.53
C SER A 226 18.13 -2.60 14.51
N ILE A 227 18.58 -1.38 14.75
CA ILE A 227 18.47 -0.22 13.85
C ILE A 227 19.87 0.37 13.69
N TYR A 228 20.37 0.47 12.47
CA TYR A 228 21.76 0.89 12.18
C TYR A 228 22.84 0.12 12.95
N GLY A 229 22.63 -1.20 13.19
CA GLY A 229 23.55 -2.04 13.91
C GLY A 229 23.46 -1.96 15.45
N GLU A 230 22.74 -1.00 16.00
CA GLU A 230 22.52 -0.85 17.44
C GLU A 230 21.18 -1.44 17.87
N ARG A 231 21.10 -1.92 19.12
CA ARG A 231 19.91 -2.56 19.68
C ARG A 231 19.04 -1.55 20.44
N TYR A 232 17.78 -1.44 20.04
CA TYR A 232 16.79 -0.55 20.65
C TYR A 232 15.63 -1.34 21.24
N LYS A 233 15.32 -1.09 22.51
CA LYS A 233 14.10 -1.61 23.15
C LYS A 233 12.93 -0.68 22.83
N LEU A 234 12.05 -1.12 21.93
CA LEU A 234 10.84 -0.38 21.61
C LEU A 234 9.85 -0.48 22.78
N ARG A 235 9.22 0.66 23.10
CA ARG A 235 8.19 0.77 24.14
C ARG A 235 6.86 1.28 23.58
N ALA A 236 6.88 1.82 22.36
CA ALA A 236 5.69 2.24 21.64
C ALA A 236 4.71 1.08 21.47
N SER A 237 3.42 1.38 21.47
CA SER A 237 2.40 0.42 21.06
C SER A 237 2.52 0.12 19.58
N ILE A 238 2.42 -1.14 19.18
CA ILE A 238 2.48 -1.56 17.78
C ILE A 238 1.07 -1.92 17.32
N ARG A 239 0.62 -1.30 16.22
CA ARG A 239 -0.70 -1.52 15.62
C ARG A 239 -0.53 -1.84 14.13
N LYS A 240 -1.54 -2.50 13.53
CA LYS A 240 -1.59 -2.83 12.11
C LYS A 240 -2.98 -2.53 11.58
N ALA A 241 -3.06 -1.86 10.45
CA ALA A 241 -4.29 -1.58 9.70
C ALA A 241 -4.17 -2.23 8.32
N GLU A 242 -4.82 -3.38 8.13
CA GLU A 242 -4.74 -4.16 6.88
C GLU A 242 -5.59 -3.55 5.75
N GLY A 243 -6.61 -2.77 6.10
CA GLY A 243 -7.51 -2.11 5.16
C GLY A 243 -6.84 -1.11 4.21
N TYR A 244 -5.62 -0.68 4.51
CA TYR A 244 -4.85 0.21 3.64
C TYR A 244 -3.98 -0.51 2.59
N SER A 245 -4.04 -1.83 2.42
CA SER A 245 -3.24 -2.48 1.38
C SER A 245 -3.62 -2.02 -0.02
N ALA A 246 -2.63 -1.72 -0.88
CA ALA A 246 -2.85 -1.35 -2.27
C ALA A 246 -3.15 -2.57 -3.16
N HIS A 247 -2.60 -3.75 -2.81
CA HIS A 247 -2.85 -4.97 -3.57
C HIS A 247 -4.26 -5.49 -3.35
N ALA A 248 -4.83 -6.12 -4.36
CA ALA A 248 -6.10 -6.82 -4.24
C ALA A 248 -5.99 -7.98 -3.23
N ASP A 249 -7.05 -8.19 -2.47
CA ASP A 249 -7.21 -9.37 -1.63
C ASP A 249 -7.59 -10.61 -2.45
N ARG A 250 -7.69 -11.78 -1.78
CA ARG A 250 -8.06 -13.03 -2.43
C ARG A 250 -9.33 -12.90 -3.30
N ASN A 251 -10.35 -12.27 -2.78
CA ASN A 251 -11.61 -12.10 -3.53
C ASN A 251 -11.45 -11.14 -4.72
N GLY A 252 -10.66 -10.10 -4.58
CA GLY A 252 -10.33 -9.17 -5.65
C GLY A 252 -9.56 -9.85 -6.79
N LEU A 253 -8.51 -10.62 -6.45
CA LEU A 253 -7.70 -11.39 -7.40
C LEU A 253 -8.54 -12.42 -8.16
N LEU A 254 -9.35 -13.22 -7.45
CA LEU A 254 -10.24 -14.23 -8.05
C LEU A 254 -11.29 -13.59 -8.97
N ARG A 255 -11.89 -12.48 -8.55
CA ARG A 255 -12.86 -11.75 -9.37
C ARG A 255 -12.24 -11.18 -10.65
N TRP A 256 -11.03 -10.63 -10.54
CA TRP A 256 -10.31 -10.13 -11.71
C TRP A 256 -9.99 -11.28 -12.67
N ALA A 257 -9.51 -12.42 -12.18
CA ALA A 257 -9.23 -13.60 -13.00
C ALA A 257 -10.50 -14.16 -13.69
N THR A 258 -11.64 -14.22 -12.99
CA THR A 258 -12.93 -14.61 -13.60
C THR A 258 -13.30 -13.69 -14.76
N ARG A 259 -13.17 -12.38 -14.57
CA ARG A 259 -13.46 -11.43 -15.65
C ARG A 259 -12.49 -11.55 -16.84
N MET A 260 -11.22 -11.89 -16.58
CA MET A 260 -10.26 -12.21 -17.66
C MET A 260 -10.70 -13.43 -18.47
N GLN A 261 -11.24 -14.49 -17.80
CA GLN A 261 -11.79 -15.67 -18.47
C GLN A 261 -13.05 -15.33 -19.29
N GLU A 262 -13.93 -14.48 -18.77
CA GLU A 262 -15.13 -14.04 -19.49
C GLU A 262 -14.79 -13.18 -20.74
N ALA A 263 -13.70 -12.43 -20.68
CA ALA A 263 -13.25 -11.54 -21.75
C ALA A 263 -12.31 -12.20 -22.77
N GLY A 264 -11.89 -13.46 -22.56
CA GLY A 264 -10.94 -14.15 -23.41
C GLY A 264 -11.06 -15.68 -23.39
N ASP A 265 -10.15 -16.35 -24.13
CA ASP A 265 -9.98 -17.80 -24.11
C ASP A 265 -8.77 -18.17 -23.26
N VAL A 266 -8.86 -17.89 -21.95
CA VAL A 266 -7.75 -18.11 -21.02
C VAL A 266 -7.53 -19.61 -20.83
N ARG A 267 -6.41 -20.09 -21.33
CA ARG A 267 -6.00 -21.50 -21.31
C ARG A 267 -5.05 -21.83 -20.19
N ARG A 268 -4.36 -20.78 -19.63
CA ARG A 268 -3.35 -20.97 -18.58
C ARG A 268 -3.25 -19.75 -17.68
N PHE A 269 -3.15 -20.01 -16.38
CA PHE A 269 -2.79 -19.03 -15.37
C PHE A 269 -1.43 -19.37 -14.76
N PHE A 270 -0.55 -18.38 -14.65
CA PHE A 270 0.65 -18.44 -13.84
C PHE A 270 0.47 -17.53 -12.63
N VAL A 271 0.53 -18.10 -11.43
CA VAL A 271 0.42 -17.36 -10.18
C VAL A 271 1.83 -17.05 -9.69
N VAL A 272 2.16 -15.78 -9.58
CA VAL A 272 3.50 -15.28 -9.25
C VAL A 272 3.44 -14.19 -8.19
N HIS A 273 4.59 -13.72 -7.70
CA HIS A 273 4.68 -12.58 -6.80
C HIS A 273 3.81 -12.74 -5.53
N GLY A 274 4.31 -13.50 -4.57
CA GLY A 274 3.68 -13.73 -3.27
C GLY A 274 4.46 -14.73 -2.43
N GLU A 275 4.07 -14.89 -1.18
CA GLU A 275 4.58 -15.95 -0.31
C GLU A 275 3.98 -17.30 -0.75
N GLU A 276 4.68 -18.41 -0.49
CA GLU A 276 4.32 -19.74 -1.00
C GLU A 276 2.88 -20.15 -0.65
N GLU A 277 2.46 -19.91 0.60
CA GLU A 277 1.10 -20.21 1.05
C GLU A 277 0.04 -19.38 0.32
N SER A 278 0.35 -18.11 0.07
CA SER A 278 -0.52 -17.17 -0.64
C SER A 278 -0.72 -17.59 -2.10
N LEU A 279 0.38 -17.94 -2.80
CA LEU A 279 0.34 -18.43 -4.16
C LEU A 279 -0.45 -19.75 -4.25
N ALA A 280 -0.23 -20.69 -3.33
CA ALA A 280 -0.93 -21.97 -3.31
C ALA A 280 -2.44 -21.79 -3.09
N SER A 281 -2.83 -20.90 -2.17
CA SER A 281 -4.22 -20.58 -1.89
C SER A 281 -4.93 -19.96 -3.09
N LEU A 282 -4.28 -18.97 -3.76
CA LEU A 282 -4.84 -18.36 -4.97
C LEU A 282 -4.98 -19.39 -6.09
N ALA A 283 -3.94 -20.22 -6.32
CA ALA A 283 -3.98 -21.25 -7.35
C ALA A 283 -5.11 -22.27 -7.11
N SER A 284 -5.38 -22.66 -5.86
CA SER A 284 -6.54 -23.50 -5.51
C SER A 284 -7.85 -22.81 -5.88
N GLY A 285 -8.03 -21.55 -5.47
CA GLY A 285 -9.25 -20.79 -5.77
C GLY A 285 -9.49 -20.62 -7.28
N LEU A 286 -8.44 -20.39 -8.07
CA LEU A 286 -8.54 -20.31 -9.53
C LEU A 286 -8.99 -21.65 -10.15
N ARG A 287 -8.48 -22.79 -9.67
CA ARG A 287 -8.92 -24.12 -10.12
C ARG A 287 -10.38 -24.41 -9.76
N GLU A 288 -10.80 -24.04 -8.55
CA GLU A 288 -12.19 -24.17 -8.09
C GLU A 288 -13.17 -23.35 -8.95
N GLN A 289 -12.74 -22.22 -9.49
CA GLN A 289 -13.51 -21.38 -10.41
C GLN A 289 -13.45 -21.83 -11.88
N GLY A 290 -12.88 -23.01 -12.15
CA GLY A 290 -12.78 -23.57 -13.49
C GLY A 290 -11.60 -23.02 -14.30
N GLY A 291 -10.63 -22.40 -13.67
CA GLY A 291 -9.39 -21.96 -14.33
C GLY A 291 -8.60 -23.15 -14.88
N ALA A 292 -8.39 -23.16 -16.19
CA ALA A 292 -7.58 -24.19 -16.84
C ALA A 292 -6.08 -23.89 -16.67
N GLY A 293 -5.24 -24.94 -16.54
CA GLY A 293 -3.79 -24.84 -16.56
C GLY A 293 -3.19 -23.89 -15.50
N VAL A 294 -3.69 -23.97 -14.26
CA VAL A 294 -3.18 -23.09 -13.16
C VAL A 294 -1.88 -23.64 -12.59
N GLU A 295 -0.82 -22.88 -12.69
CA GLU A 295 0.54 -23.24 -12.28
C GLU A 295 1.19 -22.15 -11.41
N ILE A 296 2.04 -22.56 -10.48
CA ILE A 296 2.94 -21.70 -9.73
C ILE A 296 4.34 -22.00 -10.28
N PRO A 297 4.91 -21.13 -11.13
CA PRO A 297 6.17 -21.40 -11.80
C PRO A 297 7.35 -21.29 -10.83
N GLU A 298 8.27 -22.25 -10.89
CA GLU A 298 9.58 -22.11 -10.25
C GLU A 298 10.49 -21.23 -11.11
N ARG A 299 11.43 -20.53 -10.47
CA ARG A 299 12.39 -19.68 -11.17
C ARG A 299 13.24 -20.50 -12.16
N GLY A 300 13.23 -20.11 -13.41
CA GLY A 300 13.98 -20.75 -14.48
C GLY A 300 13.21 -21.84 -15.24
N THR A 301 11.99 -22.15 -14.85
CA THR A 301 11.12 -23.07 -15.61
C THR A 301 10.74 -22.46 -16.96
N VAL A 302 10.82 -23.25 -18.02
CA VAL A 302 10.43 -22.88 -19.39
C VAL A 302 9.09 -23.49 -19.70
N PHE A 303 8.17 -22.70 -20.25
CA PHE A 303 6.84 -23.12 -20.69
C PHE A 303 6.68 -22.88 -22.18
N GLU A 304 6.03 -23.82 -22.87
CA GLU A 304 5.61 -23.71 -24.26
C GLU A 304 4.10 -23.50 -24.35
N PHE A 305 3.65 -22.65 -25.32
CA PHE A 305 2.24 -22.27 -25.49
C PHE A 305 1.68 -22.63 -26.88
#